data_2f604e28cfe469402b52f91b61fcca1f
#
_entry.id   2f604e28cfe469402b52f91b61fcca1f
#
_cell.length_a   1.000
_cell.length_b   1.000
_cell.length_c   1.000
_cell.angle_alpha   90.00
_cell.angle_beta   90.00
_cell.angle_gamma   90.00
#
_symmetry.space_group_name_H-M   'P 1'
#
loop_
_entity.id
_entity.type
_entity.pdbx_description
1 polymer ?
#
loop_
_entity_poly.entity_id
_entity_poly.type
_entity_poly.pdbx_seq_one_letter_code
_entity_poly.pdbx_strand_id
1 'polypeptide(L)'
;VRRRIFSSEEDAVRELVADFILRQIDESRAKIAELESRYSMSHERFNAYLKERSSLLITGQFGPEQRKKVAQAVMQEEEDWLDWKIAHDTLQDWLGLQAEVAC
;
A
#
# COMPACT_ATOMS: atom_id res chain seq x y z
N VAL A 1 27.17 24.96 27.58
CA VAL A 1 26.13 25.00 26.62
C VAL A 1 25.89 23.68 26.03
N ARG A 2 24.76 23.50 25.79
CA ARG A 2 24.48 22.29 25.24
C ARG A 2 24.36 22.42 23.75
N ARG A 3 24.71 21.38 23.15
CA ARG A 3 24.57 21.31 21.78
C ARG A 3 23.13 21.29 21.44
N ARG A 4 22.77 22.09 20.56
CA ARG A 4 21.43 22.09 20.16
C ARG A 4 21.26 21.30 18.90
N ILE A 5 20.40 20.34 18.95
CA ILE A 5 20.00 19.63 17.76
C ILE A 5 18.94 20.47 17.06
N PHE A 6 18.16 21.18 17.85
CA PHE A 6 17.08 22.02 17.33
C PHE A 6 17.33 23.47 17.71
N SER A 7 17.05 24.39 16.80
CA SER A 7 17.23 25.81 17.07
C SER A 7 16.05 26.43 17.82
N SER A 8 14.88 25.76 17.79
CA SER A 8 13.68 26.24 18.45
C SER A 8 12.72 25.11 18.66
N GLU A 9 11.62 25.39 19.38
CA GLU A 9 10.56 24.42 19.56
C GLU A 9 9.92 24.06 18.21
N GLU A 10 9.78 25.05 17.32
CA GLU A 10 9.25 24.81 15.99
C GLU A 10 10.13 23.85 15.20
N ASP A 11 11.43 24.01 15.31
CA ASP A 11 12.36 23.12 14.63
C ASP A 11 12.30 21.71 15.22
N ALA A 12 12.14 21.60 16.53
CA ALA A 12 12.00 20.32 17.18
C ALA A 12 10.72 19.59 16.73
N VAL A 13 9.61 20.30 16.65
CA VAL A 13 8.37 19.74 16.18
C VAL A 13 8.48 19.33 14.72
N ARG A 14 9.08 20.17 13.91
CA ARG A 14 9.29 19.90 12.48
C ARG A 14 10.11 18.62 12.29
N GLU A 15 11.14 18.45 13.10
CA GLU A 15 11.99 17.27 13.04
C GLU A 15 11.24 16.00 13.43
N LEU A 16 10.41 16.07 14.46
CA LEU A 16 9.59 14.94 14.89
C LEU A 16 8.56 14.57 13.83
N VAL A 17 7.95 15.58 13.19
CA VAL A 17 6.99 15.35 12.13
C VAL A 17 7.69 14.72 10.93
N ALA A 18 8.87 15.22 10.57
CA ALA A 18 9.64 14.67 9.45
C ALA A 18 9.99 13.20 9.69
N ASP A 19 10.41 12.86 10.90
CA ASP A 19 10.72 11.48 11.27
C ASP A 19 9.49 10.59 11.20
N PHE A 20 8.35 11.09 11.66
CA PHE A 20 7.09 10.35 11.61
C PHE A 20 6.69 10.07 10.15
N ILE A 21 6.74 11.10 9.32
CA ILE A 21 6.41 10.98 7.88
C ILE A 21 7.32 9.95 7.22
N LEU A 22 8.62 10.01 7.51
CA LEU A 22 9.58 9.08 6.93
C LEU A 22 9.26 7.63 7.29
N ARG A 23 8.87 7.41 8.54
CA ARG A 23 8.46 6.06 8.96
C ARG A 23 7.21 5.58 8.24
N GLN A 24 6.25 6.47 8.03
CA GLN A 24 5.04 6.14 7.28
C GLN A 24 5.34 5.79 5.83
N ILE A 25 6.27 6.52 5.23
CA ILE A 25 6.73 6.23 3.86
C ILE A 25 7.36 4.84 3.81
N ASP A 26 8.24 4.54 4.76
CA ASP A 26 8.91 3.24 4.82
C ASP A 26 7.92 2.10 5.00
N GLU A 27 6.93 2.28 5.86
CA GLU A 27 5.88 1.28 6.09
C GLU A 27 5.05 1.04 4.84
N SER A 28 4.67 2.12 4.14
CA SER A 28 3.90 2.01 2.90
C SER A 28 4.69 1.30 1.82
N ARG A 29 5.98 1.64 1.68
CA ARG A 29 6.86 0.99 0.72
C ARG A 29 7.06 -0.49 1.03
N ALA A 30 7.20 -0.82 2.31
CA ALA A 30 7.34 -2.20 2.75
C ALA A 30 6.11 -3.02 2.41
N LYS A 31 4.92 -2.45 2.61
CA LYS A 31 3.66 -3.12 2.29
C LYS A 31 3.54 -3.36 0.79
N ILE A 32 3.88 -2.35 -0.02
CA ILE A 32 3.86 -2.47 -1.48
C ILE A 32 4.83 -3.57 -1.92
N ALA A 33 6.05 -3.56 -1.39
CA ALA A 33 7.06 -4.56 -1.73
C ALA A 33 6.62 -5.97 -1.35
N GLU A 34 5.98 -6.12 -0.19
CA GLU A 34 5.44 -7.38 0.27
C GLU A 34 4.42 -7.94 -0.71
N LEU A 35 3.49 -7.10 -1.16
CA LEU A 35 2.45 -7.51 -2.09
C LEU A 35 2.99 -7.80 -3.48
N GLU A 36 3.92 -6.98 -3.96
CA GLU A 36 4.60 -7.23 -5.24
C GLU A 36 5.34 -8.57 -5.22
N SER A 37 5.98 -8.86 -4.10
CA SER A 37 6.70 -10.12 -3.93
C SER A 37 5.73 -11.31 -3.85
N ARG A 38 4.62 -11.13 -3.12
CA ARG A 38 3.62 -12.19 -2.95
C ARG A 38 3.02 -12.63 -4.27
N TYR A 39 2.72 -11.69 -5.14
CA TYR A 39 2.08 -11.97 -6.42
C TYR A 39 3.04 -11.95 -7.60
N SER A 40 4.27 -11.52 -7.40
CA SER A 40 5.30 -11.41 -8.45
C SER A 40 4.82 -10.56 -9.63
N MET A 41 4.11 -9.49 -9.35
CA MET A 41 3.61 -8.59 -10.38
C MET A 41 3.38 -7.19 -9.84
N SER A 42 3.25 -6.21 -10.73
CA SER A 42 2.93 -4.84 -10.36
C SER A 42 1.46 -4.72 -9.99
N HIS A 43 1.09 -3.64 -9.30
CA HIS A 43 -0.29 -3.38 -8.93
C HIS A 43 -1.20 -3.28 -10.17
N GLU A 44 -0.74 -2.62 -11.22
CA GLU A 44 -1.47 -2.52 -12.48
C GLU A 44 -1.79 -3.88 -13.06
N ARG A 45 -0.79 -4.74 -13.09
CA ARG A 45 -0.92 -6.08 -13.62
C ARG A 45 -1.85 -6.94 -12.77
N PHE A 46 -1.75 -6.78 -11.46
CA PHE A 46 -2.61 -7.48 -10.52
C PHE A 46 -4.07 -7.05 -10.70
N ASN A 47 -4.31 -5.77 -10.93
CA ASN A 47 -5.65 -5.25 -11.19
C ASN A 47 -6.28 -5.93 -12.42
N ALA A 48 -5.52 -6.05 -13.51
CA ALA A 48 -5.98 -6.74 -14.71
C ALA A 48 -6.24 -8.22 -14.46
N TYR A 49 -5.36 -8.87 -13.71
CA TYR A 49 -5.50 -10.26 -13.32
C TYR A 49 -6.79 -10.50 -12.51
N LEU A 50 -7.09 -9.62 -11.56
CA LEU A 50 -8.31 -9.73 -10.77
C LEU A 50 -9.57 -9.56 -11.59
N LYS A 51 -9.57 -8.63 -12.52
CA LYS A 51 -10.71 -8.42 -13.41
C LYS A 51 -10.98 -9.66 -14.24
N GLU A 52 -9.93 -10.27 -14.75
CA GLU A 52 -10.04 -11.50 -15.52
C GLU A 52 -10.58 -12.65 -14.67
N ARG A 53 -10.07 -12.79 -13.45
CA ARG A 53 -10.52 -13.83 -12.52
C ARG A 53 -11.97 -13.65 -12.13
N SER A 54 -12.38 -12.43 -11.85
CA SER A 54 -13.77 -12.11 -11.49
C SER A 54 -14.71 -12.40 -12.66
N SER A 55 -14.29 -12.09 -13.87
CA SER A 55 -15.05 -12.39 -15.07
C SER A 55 -15.24 -13.89 -15.26
N LEU A 56 -14.18 -14.67 -15.04
CA LEU A 56 -14.25 -16.12 -15.14
C LEU A 56 -15.19 -16.71 -14.09
N LEU A 57 -15.24 -16.12 -12.91
CA LEU A 57 -16.13 -16.58 -11.84
C LEU A 57 -17.59 -16.42 -12.24
N ILE A 58 -17.91 -15.36 -12.97
CA ILE A 58 -19.27 -15.07 -13.44
C ILE A 58 -19.64 -15.94 -14.63
N THR A 59 -18.72 -16.08 -15.59
CA THR A 59 -19.00 -16.74 -16.88
C THR A 59 -18.51 -18.17 -16.98
N GLY A 60 -17.59 -18.57 -16.10
CA GLY A 60 -17.00 -19.90 -16.14
C GLY A 60 -17.95 -21.00 -15.69
N GLN A 61 -17.68 -22.19 -16.17
CA GLN A 61 -18.46 -23.36 -15.78
C GLN A 61 -17.75 -24.11 -14.67
N PHE A 62 -18.08 -23.75 -13.44
CA PHE A 62 -17.52 -24.42 -12.27
C PHE A 62 -18.59 -25.23 -11.55
N GLY A 63 -18.21 -26.34 -10.97
CA GLY A 63 -19.06 -27.05 -10.04
C GLY A 63 -19.22 -26.21 -8.76
N PRO A 64 -20.24 -26.51 -7.92
CA PRO A 64 -20.51 -25.71 -6.72
C PRO A 64 -19.31 -25.59 -5.78
N GLU A 65 -18.60 -26.68 -5.53
CA GLU A 65 -17.45 -26.67 -4.62
C GLU A 65 -16.27 -25.90 -5.21
N GLN A 66 -16.02 -26.10 -6.50
CA GLN A 66 -14.93 -25.42 -7.19
C GLN A 66 -15.18 -23.92 -7.27
N ARG A 67 -16.43 -23.54 -7.54
CA ARG A 67 -16.83 -22.14 -7.55
C ARG A 67 -16.59 -21.49 -6.18
N LYS A 68 -16.92 -22.20 -5.11
CA LYS A 68 -16.71 -21.71 -3.75
C LYS A 68 -15.23 -21.45 -3.46
N LYS A 69 -14.36 -22.38 -3.86
CA LYS A 69 -12.92 -22.24 -3.65
C LYS A 69 -12.35 -21.07 -4.43
N VAL A 70 -12.77 -20.92 -5.68
CA VAL A 70 -12.32 -19.80 -6.53
C VAL A 70 -12.82 -18.49 -5.95
N ALA A 71 -14.07 -18.44 -5.51
CA ALA A 71 -14.66 -17.25 -4.92
C ALA A 71 -13.88 -16.82 -3.67
N GLN A 72 -13.52 -17.76 -2.80
CA GLN A 72 -12.75 -17.47 -1.60
C GLN A 72 -11.36 -16.93 -1.94
N ALA A 73 -10.72 -17.51 -2.96
CA ALA A 73 -9.42 -17.04 -3.41
C ALA A 73 -9.51 -15.61 -3.97
N VAL A 74 -10.53 -15.35 -4.76
CA VAL A 74 -10.76 -14.01 -5.34
C VAL A 74 -11.02 -12.98 -4.25
N MET A 75 -11.80 -13.34 -3.22
CA MET A 75 -12.07 -12.44 -2.09
C MET A 75 -10.78 -12.04 -1.37
N GLN A 76 -9.90 -13.00 -1.12
CA GLN A 76 -8.61 -12.71 -0.49
C GLN A 76 -7.75 -11.83 -1.38
N GLU A 77 -7.74 -12.10 -2.67
CA GLU A 77 -6.98 -11.31 -3.63
C GLU A 77 -7.53 -9.89 -3.75
N GLU A 78 -8.85 -9.72 -3.65
CA GLU A 78 -9.46 -8.39 -3.64
C GLU A 78 -9.08 -7.59 -2.39
N GLU A 79 -9.01 -8.25 -1.23
CA GLU A 79 -8.53 -7.61 -0.01
C GLU A 79 -7.09 -7.15 -0.16
N ASP A 80 -6.25 -8.00 -0.73
CA ASP A 80 -4.85 -7.65 -0.98
C ASP A 80 -4.74 -6.52 -1.99
N TRP A 81 -5.57 -6.52 -3.02
CA TRP A 81 -5.62 -5.44 -3.99
C TRP A 81 -5.96 -4.10 -3.32
N LEU A 82 -6.94 -4.13 -2.43
CA LEU A 82 -7.37 -2.92 -1.70
C LEU A 82 -6.25 -2.44 -0.77
N ASP A 83 -5.62 -3.33 -0.03
CA ASP A 83 -4.50 -2.99 0.84
C ASP A 83 -3.36 -2.38 0.03
N TRP A 84 -3.10 -2.92 -1.14
CA TRP A 84 -2.07 -2.43 -2.05
C TRP A 84 -2.40 -1.04 -2.56
N LYS A 85 -3.66 -0.83 -2.96
CA LYS A 85 -4.13 0.47 -3.40
C LYS A 85 -4.00 1.51 -2.29
N ILE A 86 -4.43 1.15 -1.09
CA ILE A 86 -4.33 2.04 0.07
C ILE A 86 -2.86 2.38 0.35
N ALA A 87 -1.97 1.39 0.27
CA ALA A 87 -0.55 1.63 0.49
C ALA A 87 0.03 2.59 -0.56
N HIS A 88 -0.35 2.45 -1.83
CA HIS A 88 0.06 3.37 -2.88
C HIS A 88 -0.45 4.78 -2.64
N ASP A 89 -1.74 4.92 -2.36
CA ASP A 89 -2.37 6.22 -2.14
C ASP A 89 -1.78 6.89 -0.91
N THR A 90 -1.61 6.13 0.16
CA THR A 90 -1.01 6.61 1.41
C THR A 90 0.43 7.05 1.20
N LEU A 91 1.20 6.29 0.41
CA LEU A 91 2.57 6.67 0.09
C LEU A 91 2.61 8.02 -0.64
N GLN A 92 1.74 8.22 -1.62
CA GLN A 92 1.69 9.49 -2.35
C GLN A 92 1.35 10.66 -1.43
N ASP A 93 0.41 10.45 -0.52
CA ASP A 93 0.03 11.47 0.46
C ASP A 93 1.21 11.83 1.37
N TRP A 94 1.93 10.81 1.88
CA TRP A 94 3.08 11.06 2.75
C TRP A 94 4.23 11.71 2.00
N LEU A 95 4.46 11.35 0.75
CA LEU A 95 5.48 11.98 -0.08
C LEU A 95 5.16 13.46 -0.33
N GLY A 96 3.87 13.76 -0.53
CA GLY A 96 3.43 15.15 -0.67
C GLY A 96 3.69 15.95 0.59
N LEU A 97 3.36 15.39 1.76
CA LEU A 97 3.60 16.03 3.05
C LEU A 97 5.09 16.19 3.33
N GLN A 98 5.89 15.20 2.98
CA GLN A 98 7.34 15.28 3.12
C GLN A 98 7.90 16.45 2.34
N ALA A 99 7.44 16.66 1.12
CA ALA A 99 7.86 17.78 0.29
C ALA A 99 7.49 19.12 0.93
N GLU A 100 6.29 19.22 1.51
CA GLU A 100 5.86 20.44 2.20
C GLU A 100 6.72 20.74 3.42
N VAL A 101 7.02 19.72 4.22
CA VAL A 101 7.83 19.89 5.44
C VAL A 101 9.27 20.24 5.10
N ALA A 102 9.79 19.75 3.99
CA ALA A 102 11.15 20.02 3.56
C ALA A 102 11.35 21.45 3.03
N CYS A 103 10.28 22.10 2.62
CA CYS A 103 10.34 23.50 2.15
C CYS A 103 10.34 24.53 3.29
#